data_d7971c05f4a87f860a559fc7282ed626
#
_entry.id   d7971c05f4a87f860a559fc7282ed626
#
_cell.length_a   1.000
_cell.length_b   1.000
_cell.length_c   1.000
_cell.angle_alpha   90.00
_cell.angle_beta   90.00
_cell.angle_gamma   90.00
#
_symmetry.space_group_name_H-M   'P 1'
#
loop_
_entity.id
_entity.type
_entity.pdbx_description
1 polymer ?
#
loop_
_entity_poly.entity_id
_entity_poly.type
_entity_poly.pdbx_seq_one_letter_code
_entity_poly.pdbx_strand_id
1 'polypeptide(L)'
;FPYTTLFRSTEILYEQGYIEKYKFDTTDPIQPIIKIALKYNPDTKLPVIRELGRISRPGLRKFSGSKDIPRIINGLGLCIVSTSKGVITDKEARKLNVGGELVCYVY
;
A
#
# COMPACT_ATOMS: atom_id res chain seq x y z
N PHE A 1 -12.41 -1.99 0.39
CA PHE A 1 -11.54 -3.02 -0.18
C PHE A 1 -11.68 -4.32 0.58
N PRO A 2 -11.59 -5.48 -0.10
CA PRO A 2 -11.63 -6.76 0.58
C PRO A 2 -10.40 -6.96 1.49
N TYR A 3 -10.54 -7.84 2.48
CA TYR A 3 -9.46 -8.13 3.42
C TYR A 3 -8.15 -8.52 2.76
N THR A 4 -8.22 -9.29 1.67
CA THR A 4 -7.04 -9.72 0.93
C THR A 4 -6.21 -8.51 0.47
N THR A 5 -6.87 -7.45 0.01
CA THR A 5 -6.19 -6.21 -0.40
C THR A 5 -5.55 -5.52 0.80
N LEU A 6 -6.23 -5.43 1.95
CA LEU A 6 -5.68 -4.83 3.15
C LEU A 6 -4.49 -5.62 3.68
N PHE A 7 -4.56 -6.94 3.71
CA PHE A 7 -3.47 -7.79 4.16
C PHE A 7 -2.25 -7.64 3.25
N ARG A 8 -2.46 -7.69 1.94
CA ARG A 8 -1.36 -7.57 0.99
C ARG A 8 -0.74 -6.17 1.01
N SER A 9 -1.56 -5.12 1.17
CA SER A 9 -1.06 -3.76 1.31
C SER A 9 -0.17 -3.62 2.55
N THR A 10 -0.58 -4.20 3.67
CA THR A 10 0.21 -4.21 4.90
C THR A 10 1.54 -4.94 4.71
N GLU A 11 1.52 -6.10 4.05
CA GLU A 11 2.73 -6.85 3.73
C GLU A 11 3.69 -6.03 2.85
N ILE A 12 3.15 -5.33 1.85
CA ILE A 12 3.95 -4.46 0.98
C ILE A 12 4.62 -3.35 1.77
N LEU A 13 3.89 -2.69 2.67
CA LEU A 13 4.45 -1.64 3.51
C LEU A 13 5.60 -2.18 4.38
N TYR A 14 5.46 -3.40 4.90
CA TYR A 14 6.51 -4.06 5.68
C TYR A 14 7.72 -4.38 4.80
N GLU A 15 7.51 -4.98 3.63
CA GLU A 15 8.57 -5.36 2.70
C GLU A 15 9.37 -4.14 2.22
N GLN A 16 8.69 -3.01 2.02
CA GLN A 16 9.33 -1.77 1.56
C GLN A 16 9.93 -0.95 2.70
N GLY A 17 9.81 -1.42 3.94
CA GLY A 17 10.44 -0.77 5.09
C GLY A 17 9.71 0.41 5.66
N TYR A 18 8.41 0.58 5.38
CA TYR A 18 7.61 1.69 5.90
C TYR A 18 7.06 1.43 7.30
N ILE A 19 6.86 0.16 7.66
CA ILE A 19 6.39 -0.21 8.99
C ILE A 19 7.37 -1.18 9.65
N GLU A 20 7.39 -1.21 10.98
CA GLU A 20 8.31 -2.05 11.73
C GLU A 20 7.87 -3.50 11.75
N LYS A 21 6.59 -3.73 12.06
CA LYS A 21 5.99 -5.06 12.09
C LYS A 21 4.47 -4.96 12.02
N TYR A 22 3.84 -6.09 11.73
CA TYR A 22 2.38 -6.18 11.68
C TYR A 22 1.92 -7.51 12.25
N LYS A 23 0.65 -7.56 12.68
CA LYS A 23 0.01 -8.77 13.18
C LYS A 23 -1.45 -8.78 12.77
N PHE A 24 -1.90 -9.92 12.27
CA PHE A 24 -3.32 -10.13 11.96
C PHE A 24 -4.00 -10.76 13.17
N ASP A 25 -5.02 -10.10 13.69
CA ASP A 25 -5.83 -10.62 14.80
C ASP A 25 -7.16 -11.14 14.22
N THR A 26 -7.30 -12.45 14.21
CA THR A 26 -8.48 -13.14 13.67
C THR A 26 -9.34 -13.76 14.76
N THR A 27 -9.18 -13.35 16.02
CA THR A 27 -9.98 -13.87 17.14
C THR A 27 -11.45 -13.54 16.96
N ASP A 28 -11.79 -12.43 16.31
CA ASP A 28 -13.15 -12.09 15.94
C ASP A 28 -13.34 -12.36 14.44
N PRO A 29 -14.05 -13.43 14.05
CA PRO A 29 -14.24 -13.73 12.62
C PRO A 29 -15.12 -12.69 11.89
N ILE A 30 -15.90 -11.90 12.63
CA ILE A 30 -16.76 -10.86 12.03
C ILE A 30 -15.96 -9.59 11.74
N GLN A 31 -15.02 -9.23 12.61
CA GLN A 31 -14.21 -8.02 12.49
C GLN A 31 -12.73 -8.32 12.79
N PRO A 32 -12.03 -9.00 11.88
CA PRO A 32 -10.59 -9.20 12.06
C PRO A 32 -9.87 -7.85 12.04
N ILE A 33 -8.81 -7.76 12.85
CA ILE A 33 -8.06 -6.53 13.05
C ILE A 33 -6.62 -6.75 12.61
N ILE A 34 -6.05 -5.74 11.95
CA ILE A 34 -4.63 -5.70 11.63
C ILE A 34 -3.97 -4.71 12.59
N LYS A 35 -3.02 -5.22 13.39
CA LYS A 35 -2.23 -4.40 14.28
C LYS A 35 -0.91 -4.06 13.60
N ILE A 36 -0.61 -2.78 13.48
CA ILE A 36 0.59 -2.29 12.78
C ILE A 36 1.44 -1.50 13.77
N ALA A 37 2.72 -1.88 13.88
CA ALA A 37 3.70 -1.09 14.62
C ALA A 37 4.40 -0.15 13.64
N LEU A 38 4.19 1.13 13.80
CA LEU A 38 4.77 2.15 12.94
C LEU A 38 6.28 2.27 13.20
N LYS A 39 7.01 2.56 12.15
CA LYS A 39 8.46 2.72 12.21
C LYS A 39 8.84 4.19 12.38
N TYR A 40 9.73 4.46 13.32
CA TYR A 40 10.22 5.80 13.59
C TYR A 40 11.73 5.84 13.41
N ASN A 41 12.23 6.99 12.97
CA ASN A 41 13.66 7.21 12.88
C ASN A 41 14.20 7.37 14.31
N PRO A 42 15.16 6.53 14.75
CA PRO A 42 15.68 6.58 16.12
C PRO A 42 16.39 7.88 16.46
N ASP A 43 16.98 8.56 15.47
CA ASP A 43 17.73 9.79 15.70
C ASP A 43 16.82 11.01 15.81
N THR A 44 15.84 11.14 14.91
CA THR A 44 14.95 12.30 14.86
C THR A 44 13.61 12.07 15.53
N LYS A 45 13.27 10.81 15.83
CA LYS A 45 11.97 10.37 16.37
C LYS A 45 10.79 10.72 15.48
N LEU A 46 11.05 11.03 14.21
CA LEU A 46 10.02 11.28 13.22
C LEU A 46 9.57 9.97 12.57
N PRO A 47 8.29 9.85 12.20
CA PRO A 47 7.81 8.64 11.53
C PRO A 47 8.44 8.48 10.16
N VAL A 48 8.69 7.21 9.76
CA VAL A 48 9.20 6.89 8.42
C VAL A 48 8.14 7.24 7.37
N ILE A 49 6.87 6.94 7.65
CA ILE A 49 5.76 7.35 6.79
C ILE A 49 5.48 8.83 7.06
N ARG A 50 5.64 9.67 6.03
CA ARG A 50 5.32 11.09 6.12
C ARG A 50 3.87 11.35 5.74
N GLU A 51 3.39 10.68 4.70
CA GLU A 51 2.01 10.79 4.27
C GLU A 51 1.52 9.46 3.72
N LEU A 52 0.29 9.11 4.05
CA LEU A 52 -0.42 7.95 3.53
C LEU A 52 -1.79 8.41 3.08
N GLY A 53 -2.09 8.22 1.80
CA GLY A 53 -3.35 8.65 1.24
C GLY A 53 -4.02 7.57 0.42
N ARG A 54 -5.34 7.53 0.49
CA ARG A 54 -6.14 6.61 -0.32
C ARG A 54 -6.50 7.28 -1.64
N ILE A 55 -6.26 6.58 -2.77
CA ILE A 55 -6.55 7.11 -4.10
C ILE A 55 -7.96 6.69 -4.54
N SER A 56 -8.24 5.39 -4.59
CA SER A 56 -9.57 4.88 -4.92
C SER A 56 -10.48 4.88 -3.70
N ARG A 57 -11.75 5.26 -3.90
CA ARG A 57 -12.79 5.28 -2.86
C ARG A 57 -14.03 4.56 -3.36
N PRO A 58 -14.90 4.05 -2.48
CA PRO A 58 -16.09 3.30 -2.90
C PRO A 58 -16.98 4.04 -3.91
N GLY A 59 -17.10 5.36 -3.80
CA GLY A 59 -17.89 6.18 -4.73
C GLY A 59 -17.12 6.68 -5.95
N LEU A 60 -15.79 6.49 -5.98
CA LEU A 60 -14.95 7.00 -7.05
C LEU A 60 -13.70 6.12 -7.19
N ARG A 61 -13.82 5.08 -8.02
CA ARG A 61 -12.71 4.17 -8.31
C ARG A 61 -11.74 4.81 -9.29
N LYS A 62 -10.43 4.69 -9.03
CA LYS A 62 -9.37 5.21 -9.89
C LYS A 62 -8.60 4.05 -10.51
N PHE A 63 -8.57 4.02 -11.84
CA PHE A 63 -7.86 2.98 -12.60
C PHE A 63 -6.77 3.63 -13.45
N SER A 64 -5.74 2.88 -13.78
CA SER A 64 -4.63 3.36 -14.59
C SER A 64 -4.00 2.22 -15.37
N GLY A 65 -3.54 2.52 -16.60
CA GLY A 65 -2.68 1.61 -17.35
C GLY A 65 -1.25 1.65 -16.78
N SER A 66 -0.43 0.67 -17.17
CA SER A 66 0.93 0.55 -16.65
C SER A 66 1.81 1.78 -16.88
N LYS A 67 1.55 2.51 -17.96
CA LYS A 67 2.33 3.71 -18.31
C LYS A 67 1.86 4.98 -17.61
N ASP A 68 0.61 4.97 -17.12
CA ASP A 68 -0.03 6.13 -16.52
C ASP A 68 -0.05 6.10 -15.00
N ILE A 69 0.53 5.06 -14.38
CA ILE A 69 0.62 4.95 -12.91
C ILE A 69 1.46 6.12 -12.38
N PRO A 70 0.93 6.91 -11.44
CA PRO A 70 1.66 8.06 -10.92
C PRO A 70 2.93 7.64 -10.16
N ARG A 71 3.96 8.45 -10.30
CA ARG A 71 5.19 8.30 -9.52
C ARG A 71 5.12 9.22 -8.32
N ILE A 72 5.12 8.63 -7.13
CA ILE A 72 5.03 9.39 -5.89
C ILE A 72 6.42 9.92 -5.53
N ILE A 73 6.52 11.24 -5.41
CA ILE A 73 7.79 11.95 -5.13
C ILE A 73 8.91 11.48 -6.06
N ASN A 74 8.65 11.53 -7.38
CA ASN A 74 9.62 11.12 -8.41
C ASN A 74 10.17 9.71 -8.23
N GLY A 75 9.33 8.80 -7.71
CA GLY A 75 9.72 7.41 -7.49
C GLY A 75 10.32 7.11 -6.12
N LEU A 76 10.47 8.11 -5.25
CA LEU A 76 10.92 7.88 -3.87
C LEU A 76 9.82 7.32 -2.99
N GLY A 77 8.56 7.62 -3.32
CA GLY A 77 7.40 7.07 -2.64
C GLY A 77 6.90 5.80 -3.29
N LEU A 78 5.75 5.33 -2.85
CA LEU A 78 5.16 4.07 -3.24
C LEU A 78 3.68 4.25 -3.55
N CYS A 79 3.21 3.67 -4.65
CA CYS A 79 1.79 3.54 -4.96
C CYS A 79 1.44 2.05 -4.97
N ILE A 80 0.39 1.67 -4.25
CA ILE A 80 -0.10 0.30 -4.23
C ILE A 80 -1.19 0.17 -5.27
N VAL A 81 -1.07 -0.83 -6.15
CA VAL A 81 -1.96 -1.06 -7.28
C VAL A 81 -2.56 -2.44 -7.19
N SER A 82 -3.88 -2.55 -7.37
CA SER A 82 -4.57 -3.83 -7.45
C SER A 82 -4.72 -4.20 -8.93
N THR A 83 -4.04 -5.27 -9.34
CA THR A 83 -4.00 -5.72 -10.74
C THR A 83 -4.53 -7.15 -10.88
N SER A 84 -4.64 -7.62 -12.12
CA SER A 84 -4.97 -9.02 -12.41
C SER A 84 -3.90 -10.00 -11.91
N LYS A 85 -2.69 -9.49 -11.66
CA LYS A 85 -1.57 -10.27 -11.11
C LYS A 85 -1.52 -10.21 -9.58
N GLY A 86 -2.46 -9.51 -8.94
CA GLY A 86 -2.53 -9.33 -7.51
C GLY A 86 -2.29 -7.88 -7.09
N VAL A 87 -2.19 -7.67 -5.79
CA VAL A 87 -1.89 -6.34 -5.22
C VAL A 87 -0.38 -6.19 -5.17
N ILE A 88 0.15 -5.24 -5.93
CA ILE A 88 1.59 -5.03 -6.10
C ILE A 88 1.92 -3.54 -6.03
N THR A 89 3.23 -3.23 -6.04
CA THR A 89 3.70 -1.85 -6.06
C THR A 89 3.63 -1.27 -7.47
N ASP A 90 3.70 0.05 -7.58
CA ASP A 90 3.74 0.74 -8.86
C ASP A 90 4.96 0.33 -9.70
N LYS A 91 6.10 0.11 -9.05
CA LYS A 91 7.33 -0.33 -9.73
C LYS A 91 7.17 -1.72 -10.32
N GLU A 92 6.59 -2.65 -9.57
CA GLU A 92 6.31 -4.00 -10.07
C GLU A 92 5.28 -3.99 -11.19
N ALA A 93 4.24 -3.15 -11.08
CA ALA A 93 3.22 -3.03 -12.12
C ALA A 93 3.82 -2.53 -13.43
N ARG A 94 4.71 -1.54 -13.38
CA ARG A 94 5.42 -1.06 -14.58
C ARG A 94 6.32 -2.13 -15.16
N LYS A 95 7.03 -2.86 -14.32
CA LYS A 95 7.92 -3.93 -14.74
C LYS A 95 7.18 -5.06 -15.44
N LEU A 96 6.00 -5.42 -14.92
CA LEU A 96 5.14 -6.45 -15.50
C LEU A 96 4.27 -5.94 -16.64
N ASN A 97 4.29 -4.63 -16.89
CA ASN A 97 3.48 -3.97 -17.91
C ASN A 97 1.97 -4.22 -17.71
N VAL A 98 1.51 -4.12 -16.47
CA VAL A 98 0.10 -4.28 -16.10
C VAL A 98 -0.43 -3.03 -15.43
N GLY A 99 -1.68 -2.73 -15.66
CA GLY A 99 -2.39 -1.65 -14.98
C GLY A 99 -3.46 -2.20 -14.05
N GLY A 100 -4.13 -1.32 -13.34
CA GLY A 100 -5.20 -1.71 -12.44
C GLY A 100 -5.75 -0.55 -11.63
N GLU A 101 -6.39 -0.88 -10.52
CA GLU A 101 -6.95 0.11 -9.60
C GLU A 101 -5.86 0.67 -8.69
N LEU A 102 -5.78 1.99 -8.63
CA LEU A 102 -4.86 2.68 -7.73
C LEU A 102 -5.45 2.67 -6.32
N VAL A 103 -4.86 1.90 -5.41
CA VAL A 103 -5.38 1.72 -4.05
C VAL A 103 -5.01 2.90 -3.15
N CYS A 104 -3.73 3.12 -2.97
CA CYS A 104 -3.23 4.18 -2.08
C CYS A 104 -1.80 4.55 -2.44
N TYR A 105 -1.31 5.62 -1.82
CA TYR A 105 0.07 6.04 -1.94
C TYR A 105 0.66 6.27 -0.55
N VAL A 106 1.98 6.17 -0.46
CA VAL A 106 2.72 6.40 0.79
C VAL A 106 4.10 7.00 0.48
N TYR A 107 4.53 7.91 1.31
CA TYR A 107 5.90 8.43 1.27
C TYR A 107 6.35 8.96 2.62
#